data_37a93ddf51cd831c5171b59723b86a4f
#
_entry.id   37a93ddf51cd831c5171b59723b86a4f
#
_cell.length_a   1.000
_cell.length_b   1.000
_cell.length_c   1.000
_cell.angle_alpha   90.00
_cell.angle_beta   90.00
_cell.angle_gamma   90.00
#
_symmetry.space_group_name_H-M   'P 1'
#
loop_
_entity.id
_entity.type
_entity.pdbx_description
1 polymer ?
#
loop_
_entity_poly.entity_id
_entity_poly.type
_entity_poly.pdbx_seq_one_letter_code
_entity_poly.pdbx_strand_id
1 'polypeptide(L)'
;MKNKFILLATLAIGFAGCEPEFEKEVTADYTSGEANFSSYVAIGNSLTAGYMDGTVCRVGQTYSYPNLLAQQFALVGGGAFTQPSFEDDTYNRGGILGVPGFGNRLVIDAS
;
A
#
# COMPACT_ATOMS: atom_id res chain seq x y z
N MET A 1 31.14 34.78 30.01
CA MET A 1 31.47 33.67 29.05
C MET A 1 30.96 32.29 29.51
N LYS A 2 30.79 32.05 30.81
CA LYS A 2 30.33 30.73 31.31
C LYS A 2 28.91 30.36 30.88
N ASN A 3 28.00 31.32 30.72
CA ASN A 3 26.60 31.05 30.38
C ASN A 3 26.36 30.60 28.90
N LYS A 4 27.30 30.93 28.01
CA LYS A 4 27.19 30.52 26.57
C LYS A 4 27.43 29.01 26.40
N PHE A 5 28.31 28.43 27.23
CA PHE A 5 28.56 26.98 27.21
C PHE A 5 27.41 26.17 27.81
N ILE A 6 26.72 26.72 28.80
CA ILE A 6 25.56 26.08 29.41
C ILE A 6 24.40 26.06 28.39
N LEU A 7 24.21 27.14 27.65
CA LEU A 7 23.16 27.23 26.61
C LEU A 7 23.43 26.29 25.43
N LEU A 8 24.71 26.13 25.06
CA LEU A 8 25.11 25.19 24.01
C LEU A 8 24.95 23.75 24.46
N ALA A 9 25.24 23.44 25.71
CA ALA A 9 25.09 22.09 26.28
C ALA A 9 23.62 21.68 26.40
N THR A 10 22.73 22.59 26.79
CA THR A 10 21.31 22.32 26.86
C THR A 10 20.68 22.14 25.46
N LEU A 11 21.17 22.85 24.45
CA LEU A 11 20.72 22.69 23.08
C LEU A 11 21.16 21.34 22.50
N ALA A 12 22.35 20.87 22.82
CA ALA A 12 22.87 19.57 22.35
C ALA A 12 22.12 18.37 22.95
N ILE A 13 21.65 18.49 24.20
CA ILE A 13 20.87 17.41 24.85
C ILE A 13 19.44 17.30 24.24
N GLY A 14 18.90 18.42 23.73
CA GLY A 14 17.56 18.43 23.08
C GLY A 14 17.49 17.66 21.76
N PHE A 15 18.60 17.40 21.10
CA PHE A 15 18.64 16.65 19.84
C PHE A 15 18.90 15.15 20.00
N ALA A 16 19.28 14.69 21.20
CA ALA A 16 19.56 13.27 21.45
C ALA A 16 18.32 12.42 21.77
N GLY A 17 17.13 12.99 21.73
CA GLY A 17 15.91 12.37 22.27
C GLY A 17 14.96 11.72 21.27
N CYS A 18 15.27 11.67 19.98
CA CYS A 18 14.38 11.10 18.97
C CYS A 18 15.16 10.24 17.97
N GLU A 19 15.83 9.21 18.45
CA GLU A 19 16.12 8.08 17.57
C GLU A 19 14.93 7.12 17.68
N PRO A 20 14.11 6.95 16.62
CA PRO A 20 13.20 5.82 16.57
C PRO A 20 14.07 4.57 16.56
N GLU A 21 13.93 3.73 17.57
CA GLU A 21 14.55 2.39 17.58
C GLU A 21 13.94 1.55 16.44
N PHE A 22 14.50 1.67 15.26
CA PHE A 22 14.25 0.74 14.15
C PHE A 22 15.13 -0.51 14.22
N GLU A 23 15.87 -0.71 15.31
CA GLU A 23 16.80 -1.83 15.47
C GLU A 23 16.15 -3.16 15.90
N LYS A 24 14.86 -3.25 16.01
CA LYS A 24 14.26 -4.58 15.91
C LYS A 24 14.09 -4.88 14.44
N GLU A 25 15.07 -5.57 13.83
CA GLU A 25 14.73 -6.47 12.74
C GLU A 25 13.45 -7.16 13.17
N VAL A 26 12.36 -6.86 12.47
CA VAL A 26 11.13 -7.61 12.64
C VAL A 26 11.40 -8.98 12.00
N THR A 27 12.26 -9.77 12.64
CA THR A 27 12.23 -11.22 12.49
C THR A 27 10.95 -11.67 13.18
N ALA A 28 9.82 -11.18 12.65
CA ALA A 28 8.54 -11.56 13.15
C ALA A 28 8.28 -12.97 12.62
N ASP A 29 8.29 -13.93 13.51
CA ASP A 29 7.49 -15.12 13.30
C ASP A 29 6.04 -14.65 13.18
N TYR A 30 5.61 -14.40 11.93
CA TYR A 30 4.25 -14.00 11.64
C TYR A 30 3.33 -15.13 12.06
N THR A 31 2.45 -14.86 12.99
CA THR A 31 1.46 -15.83 13.43
C THR A 31 0.07 -15.24 13.28
N SER A 32 -0.91 -16.08 12.97
CA SER A 32 -2.31 -15.69 12.92
C SER A 32 -2.91 -15.47 14.31
N GLY A 33 -2.18 -15.82 15.39
CA GLY A 33 -2.75 -15.93 16.71
C GLY A 33 -3.93 -16.91 16.70
N GLU A 34 -5.09 -16.50 17.21
CA GLU A 34 -6.32 -17.29 17.20
C GLU A 34 -7.17 -17.09 15.94
N ALA A 35 -6.74 -16.20 15.03
CA ALA A 35 -7.49 -15.92 13.80
C ALA A 35 -7.25 -16.99 12.73
N ASN A 36 -8.30 -17.33 11.99
CA ASN A 36 -8.24 -18.27 10.88
C ASN A 36 -8.45 -17.53 9.56
N PHE A 37 -7.40 -17.46 8.75
CA PHE A 37 -7.40 -16.80 7.44
C PHE A 37 -7.51 -17.78 6.26
N SER A 38 -7.92 -19.02 6.49
CA SER A 38 -8.04 -20.04 5.44
C SER A 38 -9.04 -19.66 4.34
N SER A 39 -10.00 -18.82 4.67
CA SER A 39 -10.98 -18.26 3.74
C SER A 39 -11.02 -16.75 3.87
N TYR A 40 -10.80 -16.04 2.76
CA TYR A 40 -10.89 -14.58 2.69
C TYR A 40 -11.72 -14.16 1.49
N VAL A 41 -12.72 -13.34 1.71
CA VAL A 41 -13.57 -12.76 0.67
C VAL A 41 -13.64 -11.24 0.87
N ALA A 42 -13.41 -10.49 -0.20
CA ALA A 42 -13.55 -9.05 -0.20
C ALA A 42 -14.70 -8.66 -1.15
N ILE A 43 -15.63 -7.87 -0.63
CA ILE A 43 -16.76 -7.33 -1.39
C ILE A 43 -16.75 -5.82 -1.21
N GLY A 44 -16.92 -5.08 -2.29
CA GLY A 44 -16.96 -3.63 -2.23
C GLY A 44 -17.11 -2.97 -3.59
N ASN A 45 -16.83 -1.70 -3.61
CA ASN A 45 -16.97 -0.81 -4.76
C ASN A 45 -15.65 -0.66 -5.54
N SER A 46 -15.52 0.45 -6.25
CA SER A 46 -14.34 0.78 -7.06
C SER A 46 -13.01 0.75 -6.30
N LEU A 47 -12.98 1.14 -5.02
CA LEU A 47 -11.76 1.07 -4.21
C LEU A 47 -11.34 -0.38 -3.98
N THR A 48 -12.28 -1.27 -3.74
CA THR A 48 -12.03 -2.71 -3.61
C THR A 48 -11.52 -3.31 -4.91
N ALA A 49 -12.01 -2.81 -6.04
CA ALA A 49 -11.59 -3.23 -7.37
C ALA A 49 -10.21 -2.67 -7.79
N GLY A 50 -9.61 -1.77 -7.02
CA GLY A 50 -8.34 -1.13 -7.36
C GLY A 50 -8.47 0.04 -8.33
N TYR A 51 -9.55 0.81 -8.22
CA TYR A 51 -9.74 2.02 -9.03
C TYR A 51 -8.69 3.07 -8.69
N MET A 52 -7.97 3.51 -9.71
CA MET A 52 -6.99 4.59 -9.65
C MET A 52 -6.89 5.26 -11.01
N ASP A 53 -6.41 6.50 -11.05
CA ASP A 53 -6.18 7.25 -12.30
C ASP A 53 -7.38 7.26 -13.27
N GLY A 54 -8.58 7.34 -12.72
CA GLY A 54 -9.81 7.42 -13.52
C GLY A 54 -10.35 6.08 -14.03
N THR A 55 -9.74 4.93 -13.65
CA THR A 55 -10.18 3.61 -14.09
C THR A 55 -9.80 2.49 -13.15
N VAL A 56 -10.32 1.30 -13.38
CA VAL A 56 -9.75 0.05 -12.86
C VAL A 56 -8.71 -0.44 -13.87
N CYS A 57 -7.49 -0.63 -13.46
CA CYS A 57 -6.40 -1.11 -14.29
C CYS A 57 -5.59 -2.20 -13.57
N ARG A 58 -4.78 -2.94 -14.31
CA ARG A 58 -4.00 -4.04 -13.75
C ARG A 58 -3.10 -3.61 -12.59
N VAL A 59 -2.42 -2.47 -12.72
CA VAL A 59 -1.59 -1.92 -11.65
C VAL A 59 -2.42 -1.61 -10.41
N GLY A 60 -3.56 -0.93 -10.57
CA GLY A 60 -4.50 -0.66 -9.48
C GLY A 60 -5.02 -1.93 -8.82
N GLN A 61 -5.33 -2.95 -9.60
CA GLN A 61 -5.75 -4.24 -9.09
C GLN A 61 -4.66 -4.94 -8.29
N THR A 62 -3.41 -4.89 -8.76
CA THR A 62 -2.26 -5.46 -8.05
C THR A 62 -2.07 -4.85 -6.67
N TYR A 63 -2.28 -3.53 -6.55
CA TYR A 63 -2.11 -2.79 -5.31
C TYR A 63 -3.44 -2.49 -4.60
N SER A 64 -4.53 -3.11 -5.01
CA SER A 64 -5.80 -2.99 -4.31
C SER A 64 -5.70 -3.53 -2.88
N TYR A 65 -6.37 -2.88 -1.93
CA TYR A 65 -6.29 -3.30 -0.53
C TYR A 65 -6.68 -4.77 -0.30
N PRO A 66 -7.67 -5.36 -1.02
CA PRO A 66 -7.97 -6.77 -0.84
C PRO A 66 -6.82 -7.69 -1.23
N ASN A 67 -6.12 -7.36 -2.32
CA ASN A 67 -4.97 -8.13 -2.76
C ASN A 67 -3.80 -8.00 -1.79
N LEU A 68 -3.53 -6.80 -1.28
CA LEU A 68 -2.48 -6.57 -0.27
C LEU A 68 -2.78 -7.32 1.03
N LEU A 69 -4.03 -7.30 1.49
CA LEU A 69 -4.45 -8.07 2.67
C LEU A 69 -4.30 -9.57 2.46
N ALA A 70 -4.71 -10.08 1.29
CA ALA A 70 -4.55 -11.49 0.96
C ALA A 70 -3.09 -11.94 1.00
N GLN A 71 -2.17 -11.11 0.52
CA GLN A 71 -0.73 -11.36 0.60
C GLN A 71 -0.24 -11.43 2.07
N GLN A 72 -0.75 -10.56 2.94
CA GLN A 72 -0.43 -10.61 4.36
C GLN A 72 -0.99 -11.86 5.03
N PHE A 73 -2.23 -12.23 4.72
CA PHE A 73 -2.85 -13.44 5.25
C PHE A 73 -2.11 -14.70 4.81
N ALA A 74 -1.58 -14.73 3.58
CA ALA A 74 -0.78 -15.84 3.09
C ALA A 74 0.46 -16.11 3.96
N LEU A 75 1.07 -15.08 4.58
CA LEU A 75 2.21 -15.23 5.48
C LEU A 75 1.88 -15.97 6.78
N VAL A 76 0.61 -16.02 7.14
CA VAL A 76 0.11 -16.62 8.39
C VAL A 76 -0.84 -17.79 8.12
N GLY A 77 -0.66 -18.50 7.02
CA GLY A 77 -1.45 -19.68 6.68
C GLY A 77 -2.79 -19.37 6.01
N GLY A 78 -2.94 -18.20 5.43
CA GLY A 78 -4.13 -17.85 4.64
C GLY A 78 -4.27 -18.70 3.38
N GLY A 79 -5.52 -18.93 2.98
CA GLY A 79 -5.86 -19.65 1.77
C GLY A 79 -5.56 -18.87 0.49
N ALA A 80 -5.74 -19.53 -0.66
CA ALA A 80 -5.56 -18.88 -1.96
C ALA A 80 -6.59 -17.76 -2.14
N PHE A 81 -6.14 -16.63 -2.68
CA PHE A 81 -6.98 -15.51 -3.05
C PHE A 81 -7.02 -15.37 -4.58
N THR A 82 -8.21 -15.34 -5.14
CA THR A 82 -8.41 -15.13 -6.57
C THR A 82 -9.13 -13.82 -6.79
N GLN A 83 -8.51 -12.93 -7.56
CA GLN A 83 -9.08 -11.65 -7.96
C GLN A 83 -9.34 -11.68 -9.46
N PRO A 84 -10.50 -11.20 -9.94
CA PRO A 84 -10.77 -11.04 -11.37
C PRO A 84 -9.94 -9.86 -11.92
N SER A 85 -8.70 -10.13 -12.27
CA SER A 85 -7.76 -9.13 -12.76
C SER A 85 -7.69 -9.12 -14.27
N PHE A 86 -7.41 -7.95 -14.84
CA PHE A 86 -7.09 -7.85 -16.26
C PHE A 86 -5.76 -8.54 -16.57
N GLU A 87 -5.65 -9.16 -17.73
CA GLU A 87 -4.40 -9.78 -18.19
C GLU A 87 -3.34 -8.72 -18.47
N ASP A 88 -3.73 -7.60 -19.08
CA ASP A 88 -2.89 -6.44 -19.37
C ASP A 88 -3.70 -5.13 -19.36
N ASP A 89 -3.03 -4.02 -19.56
CA ASP A 89 -3.64 -2.67 -19.63
C ASP A 89 -3.76 -2.14 -21.06
N THR A 90 -3.49 -2.94 -22.07
CA THR A 90 -3.40 -2.50 -23.47
C THR A 90 -4.68 -1.82 -23.94
N TYR A 91 -5.83 -2.36 -23.57
CA TYR A 91 -7.14 -1.85 -23.98
C TYR A 91 -7.89 -1.12 -22.87
N ASN A 92 -7.46 -1.26 -21.62
CA ASN A 92 -8.13 -0.65 -20.48
C ASN A 92 -7.45 0.66 -20.07
N ARG A 93 -7.65 1.66 -20.90
CA ARG A 93 -7.13 3.02 -20.63
C ARG A 93 -8.08 3.86 -19.78
N GLY A 94 -9.20 3.28 -19.35
CA GLY A 94 -10.22 3.98 -18.57
C GLY A 94 -11.00 5.01 -19.38
N GLY A 95 -11.69 5.87 -18.64
CA GLY A 95 -12.53 6.90 -19.21
C GLY A 95 -13.92 6.38 -19.64
N ILE A 96 -14.78 7.32 -19.94
CA ILE A 96 -16.07 7.06 -20.57
C ILE A 96 -16.11 7.92 -21.84
N LEU A 97 -16.19 7.27 -22.98
CA LEU A 97 -16.19 7.93 -24.26
C LEU A 97 -17.31 8.98 -24.35
N GLY A 98 -16.92 10.25 -24.60
CA GLY A 98 -17.84 11.36 -24.75
C GLY A 98 -18.38 11.96 -23.46
N VAL A 99 -17.94 11.52 -22.28
CA VAL A 99 -18.33 12.11 -20.99
C VAL A 99 -17.22 13.03 -20.48
N PRO A 100 -17.48 14.36 -20.40
CA PRO A 100 -16.49 15.30 -19.83
C PRO A 100 -16.13 14.92 -18.39
N GLY A 101 -14.84 15.04 -18.04
CA GLY A 101 -14.32 14.72 -16.70
C GLY A 101 -13.95 13.24 -16.50
N PHE A 102 -14.27 12.37 -17.45
CA PHE A 102 -13.90 10.96 -17.45
C PHE A 102 -12.94 10.63 -18.60
N GLY A 103 -11.83 11.36 -18.64
CA GLY A 103 -10.79 11.13 -19.63
C GLY A 103 -10.05 9.81 -19.43
N ASN A 104 -9.39 9.37 -20.50
CA ASN A 104 -8.55 8.19 -20.42
C ASN A 104 -7.36 8.41 -19.48
N ARG A 105 -6.91 7.35 -18.85
CA ARG A 105 -5.67 7.33 -18.08
C ARG A 105 -4.48 7.65 -18.99
N LEU A 106 -3.58 8.49 -18.52
CA LEU A 106 -2.31 8.72 -19.20
C LEU A 106 -1.45 7.46 -19.08
N VAL A 107 -0.97 6.96 -20.20
CA VAL A 107 0.00 5.88 -20.28
C VAL A 107 1.22 6.35 -21.06
N ILE A 108 2.40 5.97 -20.61
CA ILE A 108 3.62 6.18 -21.38
C ILE A 108 3.63 5.10 -22.46
N ASP A 109 3.50 5.54 -23.70
CA ASP A 109 3.69 4.65 -24.85
C ASP A 109 5.19 4.47 -25.05
N ALA A 110 5.70 3.30 -24.76
CA ALA A 110 7.09 2.93 -25.00
C ALA A 110 7.20 2.41 -26.42
N SER A 111 7.02 3.30 -27.40
CA SER A 111 7.30 3.03 -28.83
C SER A 111 8.75 3.29 -29.17
#